data_a3e78f9a519b02eb4477d443a15bc5c7
#
_entry.id   a3e78f9a519b02eb4477d443a15bc5c7
#
_cell.length_a   1.000
_cell.length_b   1.000
_cell.length_c   1.000
_cell.angle_alpha   90.00
_cell.angle_beta   90.00
_cell.angle_gamma   90.00
#
_symmetry.space_group_name_H-M   'P 1'
#
loop_
_entity.id
_entity.type
_entity.pdbx_description
1 polymer ?
#
loop_
_entity_poly.entity_id
_entity_poly.type
_entity_poly.pdbx_seq_one_letter_code
_entity_poly.pdbx_strand_id
1 'polypeptide(L)'
;MKTRILPIFLLLTALTALTACDRELPFPASEGELIVLNALLSTDEQEHTVYLSVSSPESGNRPLTDAQVLCTVGDGPAIRAQEIPASESYSSRKSAQYSFEAQIRPGDRVRIDVEGAGMRAVAQTVAPQAPLPATADTLTRDGRMHFTLHVQGRPDQADYWQLRLSLRKQYRIDYYWRDRNPYPEDEHFEFTPGMYINTSESESEQELPLDPGEDPILNDGYTPQDVIDRYYNTNAGFLFEFSPVNKTRIFSDHRFAGDRADVQFSTDSTPLLNSEYGQARDWMIRYHYHCTRTLTVRLLALDEGAYAYLDAINREKSRNGFNYLLVEPVIFPTNVEGGLGFLSVASATRLDLEFPDIDIEDW
;
A
#
# COMPACT_ATOMS: atom_id res chain seq x y z
N MET A 1 21.81 12.34 66.92
CA MET A 1 22.65 11.88 65.81
C MET A 1 21.87 10.96 64.79
N LYS A 2 20.56 11.08 64.68
CA LYS A 2 19.73 10.19 63.84
C LYS A 2 19.14 10.81 62.52
N THR A 3 19.38 12.09 62.25
CA THR A 3 18.67 12.83 61.19
C THR A 3 19.49 13.09 59.91
N ARG A 4 20.72 12.63 59.77
CA ARG A 4 21.58 12.87 58.61
C ARG A 4 21.76 11.67 57.65
N ILE A 5 21.24 10.49 58.01
CA ILE A 5 21.40 9.28 57.20
C ILE A 5 20.34 9.17 56.09
N LEU A 6 19.14 9.71 56.31
CA LEU A 6 18.01 9.64 55.38
C LEU A 6 18.28 10.32 54.01
N PRO A 7 18.88 11.57 53.94
CA PRO A 7 19.16 12.19 52.65
C PRO A 7 20.28 11.49 51.86
N ILE A 8 21.23 10.83 52.54
CA ILE A 8 22.30 10.08 51.86
C ILE A 8 21.74 8.79 51.24
N PHE A 9 20.79 8.14 51.91
CA PHE A 9 20.12 6.95 51.36
C PHE A 9 19.23 7.30 50.14
N LEU A 10 18.52 8.42 50.18
CA LEU A 10 17.73 8.93 49.05
C LEU A 10 18.62 9.35 47.86
N LEU A 11 19.79 9.90 48.09
CA LEU A 11 20.74 10.26 47.05
C LEU A 11 21.37 9.01 46.41
N LEU A 12 21.67 7.98 47.18
CA LEU A 12 22.24 6.73 46.71
C LEU A 12 21.21 5.93 45.87
N THR A 13 19.93 5.91 46.26
CA THR A 13 18.86 5.26 45.49
C THR A 13 18.53 6.02 44.22
N ALA A 14 18.63 7.34 44.20
CA ALA A 14 18.49 8.16 42.98
C ALA A 14 19.65 7.94 41.99
N LEU A 15 20.89 7.73 42.50
CA LEU A 15 22.04 7.44 41.63
C LEU A 15 21.98 6.04 41.02
N THR A 16 21.42 5.04 41.69
CA THR A 16 21.26 3.69 41.13
C THR A 16 20.09 3.61 40.14
N ALA A 17 19.11 4.49 40.22
CA ALA A 17 18.01 4.58 39.23
C ALA A 17 18.47 5.16 37.90
N LEU A 18 19.55 5.96 37.89
CA LEU A 18 20.09 6.55 36.65
C LEU A 18 20.97 5.59 35.83
N THR A 19 21.41 4.47 36.40
CA THR A 19 22.22 3.46 35.68
C THR A 19 21.39 2.29 35.14
N ALA A 20 20.06 2.31 35.36
CA ALA A 20 19.17 1.20 34.93
C ALA A 20 18.63 1.31 33.53
N CYS A 21 19.00 2.33 32.74
CA CYS A 21 18.48 2.57 31.40
C CYS A 21 19.45 2.26 30.26
N ASP A 22 20.61 1.67 30.51
CA ASP A 22 21.46 1.11 29.45
C ASP A 22 21.15 -0.39 29.27
N ARG A 23 19.94 -0.71 28.89
CA ARG A 23 19.68 -1.93 28.15
C ARG A 23 20.04 -1.63 26.70
N GLU A 24 21.30 -1.83 26.34
CA GLU A 24 21.66 -2.10 24.97
C GLU A 24 20.79 -3.29 24.54
N LEU A 25 19.73 -2.99 23.79
CA LEU A 25 19.07 -4.03 23.00
C LEU A 25 20.19 -4.61 22.14
N PRO A 26 20.45 -5.92 22.20
CA PRO A 26 21.40 -6.54 21.30
C PRO A 26 20.77 -6.52 19.91
N PHE A 27 20.80 -5.35 19.25
CA PHE A 27 20.85 -5.39 17.80
C PHE A 27 22.17 -6.09 17.52
N PRO A 28 22.18 -7.20 16.78
CA PRO A 28 23.40 -7.62 16.16
C PRO A 28 23.80 -6.41 15.30
N ALA A 29 24.69 -5.58 15.82
CA ALA A 29 25.38 -4.60 15.02
C ALA A 29 26.17 -5.45 14.04
N SER A 30 25.57 -5.73 12.89
CA SER A 30 26.31 -6.25 11.76
C SER A 30 27.27 -5.12 11.43
N GLU A 31 28.56 -5.32 11.75
CA GLU A 31 29.62 -4.37 11.45
C GLU A 31 29.80 -4.18 9.93
N GLY A 32 28.85 -4.64 9.09
CA GLY A 32 28.93 -4.65 7.65
C GLY A 32 27.64 -4.24 6.93
N GLU A 33 27.77 -4.09 5.64
CA GLU A 33 26.64 -3.89 4.75
C GLU A 33 25.75 -5.14 4.71
N LEU A 34 24.42 -4.95 4.61
CA LEU A 34 23.44 -6.02 4.47
C LEU A 34 22.52 -5.75 3.29
N ILE A 35 22.11 -6.81 2.60
CA ILE A 35 21.04 -6.73 1.61
C ILE A 35 19.72 -6.51 2.36
N VAL A 36 18.93 -5.52 1.89
CA VAL A 36 17.54 -5.32 2.31
C VAL A 36 16.64 -5.77 1.17
N LEU A 37 15.86 -6.82 1.41
CA LEU A 37 14.90 -7.38 0.46
C LEU A 37 13.50 -7.11 0.96
N ASN A 38 12.69 -6.37 0.17
CA ASN A 38 11.26 -6.17 0.44
C ASN A 38 10.45 -6.60 -0.77
N ALA A 39 9.49 -7.51 -0.56
CA ALA A 39 8.55 -7.94 -1.57
C ALA A 39 7.21 -8.26 -0.92
N LEU A 40 6.17 -7.50 -1.30
CA LEU A 40 4.79 -7.73 -0.90
C LEU A 40 4.03 -8.16 -2.16
N LEU A 41 3.93 -9.46 -2.37
CA LEU A 41 3.37 -10.08 -3.57
C LEU A 41 1.87 -10.39 -3.35
N SER A 42 1.13 -10.64 -4.43
CA SER A 42 -0.28 -10.99 -4.34
C SER A 42 -0.66 -12.11 -5.31
N THR A 43 -1.61 -12.97 -4.91
CA THR A 43 -2.09 -14.09 -5.75
C THR A 43 -2.97 -13.64 -6.93
N ASP A 44 -3.48 -12.42 -6.93
CA ASP A 44 -4.31 -11.85 -8.00
C ASP A 44 -3.52 -10.99 -9.00
N GLU A 45 -2.20 -10.94 -8.85
CA GLU A 45 -1.27 -10.29 -9.75
C GLU A 45 -0.42 -11.35 -10.48
N GLN A 46 0.00 -11.05 -11.70
CA GLN A 46 0.90 -11.91 -12.49
C GLN A 46 2.31 -11.34 -12.53
N GLU A 47 2.43 -10.02 -12.55
CA GLU A 47 3.70 -9.32 -12.49
C GLU A 47 4.00 -8.92 -11.03
N HIS A 48 5.17 -9.27 -10.56
CA HIS A 48 5.60 -9.08 -9.18
C HIS A 48 6.88 -8.26 -9.12
N THR A 49 6.97 -7.37 -8.12
CA THR A 49 8.15 -6.51 -7.93
C THR A 49 8.85 -6.82 -6.60
N VAL A 50 10.17 -6.95 -6.68
CA VAL A 50 11.10 -7.08 -5.55
C VAL A 50 11.90 -5.78 -5.44
N TYR A 51 11.97 -5.22 -4.24
CA TYR A 51 12.73 -4.00 -3.94
C TYR A 51 14.01 -4.37 -3.20
N LEU A 52 15.15 -3.99 -3.75
CA LEU A 52 16.47 -4.32 -3.22
C LEU A 52 17.30 -3.08 -2.91
N SER A 53 17.86 -3.05 -1.72
CA SER A 53 18.88 -2.06 -1.35
C SER A 53 19.97 -2.69 -0.51
N VAL A 54 21.06 -1.95 -0.31
CA VAL A 54 22.09 -2.27 0.66
C VAL A 54 21.98 -1.29 1.80
N SER A 55 21.83 -1.79 3.02
CA SER A 55 21.88 -0.99 4.24
C SER A 55 23.31 -0.90 4.73
N SER A 56 23.78 0.32 4.99
CA SER A 56 25.10 0.58 5.55
C SER A 56 24.96 1.47 6.78
N PRO A 57 25.61 1.13 7.89
CA PRO A 57 25.62 1.98 9.09
C PRO A 57 26.20 3.38 8.83
N GLU A 58 27.14 3.50 7.89
CA GLU A 58 27.84 4.76 7.61
C GLU A 58 27.14 5.63 6.56
N SER A 59 26.62 5.01 5.48
CA SER A 59 26.10 5.73 4.30
C SER A 59 24.58 5.66 4.14
N GLY A 60 23.88 4.93 5.01
CA GLY A 60 22.45 4.67 4.88
C GLY A 60 22.13 3.70 3.74
N ASN A 61 20.87 3.70 3.28
CA ASN A 61 20.43 2.77 2.24
C ASN A 61 20.75 3.28 0.84
N ARG A 62 21.33 2.41 0.00
CA ARG A 62 21.56 2.64 -1.44
C ARG A 62 20.90 1.54 -2.27
N PRO A 63 20.45 1.81 -3.52
CA PRO A 63 19.92 0.79 -4.41
C PRO A 63 20.95 -0.32 -4.66
N LEU A 64 20.47 -1.58 -4.67
CA LEU A 64 21.28 -2.73 -5.11
C LEU A 64 20.95 -3.02 -6.57
N THR A 65 21.74 -2.47 -7.48
CA THR A 65 21.68 -2.72 -8.93
C THR A 65 22.55 -3.91 -9.31
N ASP A 66 22.34 -4.45 -10.52
CA ASP A 66 23.13 -5.58 -11.08
C ASP A 66 23.11 -6.86 -10.19
N ALA A 67 22.06 -7.04 -9.35
CA ALA A 67 21.91 -8.24 -8.56
C ALA A 67 21.36 -9.40 -9.40
N GLN A 68 21.78 -10.61 -9.07
CA GLN A 68 21.10 -11.81 -9.55
C GLN A 68 19.96 -12.13 -8.60
N VAL A 69 18.72 -12.07 -9.10
CA VAL A 69 17.50 -12.35 -8.34
C VAL A 69 16.81 -13.55 -8.96
N LEU A 70 16.65 -14.62 -8.18
CA LEU A 70 15.97 -15.85 -8.58
C LEU A 70 14.73 -16.06 -7.72
N CYS A 71 13.58 -16.16 -8.36
CA CYS A 71 12.28 -16.38 -7.73
C CYS A 71 11.78 -17.78 -8.05
N THR A 72 11.32 -18.52 -7.04
CA THR A 72 10.74 -19.86 -7.21
C THR A 72 9.35 -19.86 -6.59
N VAL A 73 8.35 -20.36 -7.34
CA VAL A 73 6.95 -20.47 -6.89
C VAL A 73 6.55 -21.94 -6.92
N GLY A 74 6.09 -22.46 -5.79
CA GLY A 74 5.76 -23.88 -5.61
C GLY A 74 6.95 -24.78 -5.95
N ASP A 75 6.68 -25.80 -6.75
CA ASP A 75 7.69 -26.74 -7.28
C ASP A 75 8.16 -26.33 -8.70
N GLY A 76 7.86 -25.11 -9.13
CA GLY A 76 8.20 -24.60 -10.45
C GLY A 76 9.72 -24.32 -10.60
N PRO A 77 10.18 -24.06 -11.83
CA PRO A 77 11.56 -23.68 -12.08
C PRO A 77 11.86 -22.31 -11.49
N ALA A 78 13.13 -22.04 -11.20
CA ALA A 78 13.57 -20.72 -10.79
C ALA A 78 13.44 -19.72 -11.95
N ILE A 79 12.79 -18.61 -11.69
CA ILE A 79 12.56 -17.50 -12.61
C ILE A 79 13.56 -16.40 -12.29
N ARG A 80 14.29 -15.91 -13.27
CA ARG A 80 15.19 -14.78 -13.09
C ARG A 80 14.39 -13.48 -13.21
N ALA A 81 14.35 -12.70 -12.12
CA ALA A 81 13.77 -11.38 -12.16
C ALA A 81 14.66 -10.40 -12.94
N GLN A 82 14.03 -9.46 -13.63
CA GLN A 82 14.69 -8.45 -14.45
C GLN A 82 14.71 -7.11 -13.72
N GLU A 83 15.86 -6.44 -13.73
CA GLU A 83 15.96 -5.10 -13.17
C GLU A 83 15.15 -4.10 -14.01
N ILE A 84 14.29 -3.32 -13.34
CA ILE A 84 13.55 -2.22 -13.97
C ILE A 84 14.44 -0.99 -13.95
N PRO A 85 14.87 -0.49 -15.12
CA PRO A 85 15.73 0.70 -15.19
C PRO A 85 15.12 1.88 -14.44
N ALA A 86 15.94 2.61 -13.68
CA ALA A 86 15.51 3.87 -13.10
C ALA A 86 15.27 4.87 -14.23
N SER A 87 14.06 5.42 -14.34
CA SER A 87 13.85 6.56 -15.23
C SER A 87 14.60 7.78 -14.68
N GLU A 88 15.13 8.65 -15.57
CA GLU A 88 15.89 9.84 -15.18
C GLU A 88 15.15 10.75 -14.19
N SER A 89 13.81 10.69 -14.17
CA SER A 89 12.93 11.44 -13.27
C SER A 89 12.98 10.95 -11.80
N TYR A 90 13.60 9.79 -11.49
CA TYR A 90 13.58 9.17 -10.16
C TYR A 90 15.00 8.90 -9.61
N SER A 91 15.93 9.82 -9.83
CA SER A 91 17.31 9.71 -9.32
C SER A 91 17.45 9.61 -7.78
N SER A 92 16.35 9.76 -7.04
CA SER A 92 16.31 9.67 -5.56
C SER A 92 15.78 8.31 -5.03
N ARG A 93 15.67 7.28 -5.86
CA ARG A 93 15.22 5.94 -5.40
C ARG A 93 16.23 5.35 -4.40
N LYS A 94 15.71 4.94 -3.24
CA LYS A 94 16.50 4.29 -2.18
C LYS A 94 16.68 2.80 -2.40
N SER A 95 15.95 2.19 -3.36
CA SER A 95 16.00 0.78 -3.71
C SER A 95 15.88 0.55 -5.22
N ALA A 96 16.60 -0.46 -5.73
CA ALA A 96 16.41 -0.98 -7.07
C ALA A 96 15.14 -1.84 -7.12
N GLN A 97 14.53 -1.96 -8.28
CA GLN A 97 13.32 -2.73 -8.52
C GLN A 97 13.63 -3.85 -9.51
N TYR A 98 13.17 -5.06 -9.20
CA TYR A 98 13.27 -6.23 -10.04
C TYR A 98 11.88 -6.81 -10.26
N SER A 99 11.48 -7.05 -11.51
CA SER A 99 10.18 -7.66 -11.83
C SER A 99 10.34 -9.10 -12.32
N PHE A 100 9.35 -9.92 -12.04
CA PHE A 100 9.18 -11.27 -12.59
C PHE A 100 7.71 -11.59 -12.78
N GLU A 101 7.41 -12.46 -13.74
CA GLU A 101 6.07 -12.93 -13.99
C GLU A 101 5.89 -14.35 -13.43
N ALA A 102 4.87 -14.53 -12.60
CA ALA A 102 4.48 -15.83 -12.08
C ALA A 102 3.03 -15.83 -11.60
N GLN A 103 2.35 -16.96 -11.77
CA GLN A 103 1.05 -17.17 -11.13
C GLN A 103 1.28 -17.80 -9.75
N ILE A 104 1.00 -17.05 -8.70
CA ILE A 104 1.04 -17.54 -7.32
C ILE A 104 -0.38 -17.98 -6.91
N ARG A 105 -0.50 -19.11 -6.25
CA ARG A 105 -1.76 -19.64 -5.72
C ARG A 105 -1.73 -19.74 -4.21
N PRO A 106 -2.88 -19.65 -3.52
CA PRO A 106 -2.95 -19.96 -2.10
C PRO A 106 -2.33 -21.32 -1.79
N GLY A 107 -1.45 -21.38 -0.80
CA GLY A 107 -0.67 -22.56 -0.43
C GLY A 107 0.68 -22.71 -1.12
N ASP A 108 0.96 -21.96 -2.19
CA ASP A 108 2.26 -22.01 -2.84
C ASP A 108 3.35 -21.46 -1.92
N ARG A 109 4.49 -22.14 -1.93
CA ARG A 109 5.72 -21.65 -1.31
C ARG A 109 6.42 -20.71 -2.29
N VAL A 110 6.75 -19.49 -1.86
CA VAL A 110 7.53 -18.56 -2.64
C VAL A 110 8.88 -18.35 -2.00
N ARG A 111 9.94 -18.46 -2.78
CA ARG A 111 11.33 -18.28 -2.37
C ARG A 111 12.02 -17.29 -3.29
N ILE A 112 12.76 -16.37 -2.71
CA ILE A 112 13.58 -15.39 -3.43
C ILE A 112 15.03 -15.53 -2.94
N ASP A 113 15.93 -15.82 -3.86
CA ASP A 113 17.38 -15.83 -3.65
C ASP A 113 18.00 -14.60 -4.34
N VAL A 114 18.81 -13.84 -3.61
CA VAL A 114 19.46 -12.62 -4.10
C VAL A 114 20.96 -12.75 -3.89
N GLU A 115 21.73 -12.51 -4.96
CA GLU A 115 23.18 -12.39 -4.91
C GLU A 115 23.59 -11.06 -5.54
N GLY A 116 24.34 -10.24 -4.81
CA GLY A 116 24.82 -8.94 -5.30
C GLY A 116 25.74 -8.25 -4.30
N ALA A 117 26.61 -7.37 -4.79
CA ALA A 117 27.60 -6.64 -3.98
C ALA A 117 28.48 -7.57 -3.09
N GLY A 118 28.73 -8.82 -3.54
CA GLY A 118 29.50 -9.81 -2.78
C GLY A 118 28.72 -10.45 -1.60
N MET A 119 27.43 -10.20 -1.50
CA MET A 119 26.54 -10.69 -0.43
C MET A 119 25.48 -11.62 -1.00
N ARG A 120 24.86 -12.40 -0.10
CA ARG A 120 23.71 -13.24 -0.43
C ARG A 120 22.62 -13.08 0.60
N ALA A 121 21.36 -12.99 0.15
CA ALA A 121 20.18 -13.00 1.00
C ALA A 121 19.12 -13.96 0.43
N VAL A 122 18.37 -14.61 1.32
CA VAL A 122 17.31 -15.56 0.96
C VAL A 122 16.09 -15.28 1.79
N ALA A 123 14.93 -15.20 1.15
CA ALA A 123 13.64 -15.10 1.82
C ALA A 123 12.69 -16.19 1.33
N GLN A 124 11.83 -16.67 2.22
CA GLN A 124 10.83 -17.68 1.90
C GLN A 124 9.56 -17.43 2.70
N THR A 125 8.41 -17.64 2.04
CA THR A 125 7.08 -17.59 2.67
C THR A 125 6.12 -18.57 2.00
N VAL A 126 4.94 -18.73 2.57
CA VAL A 126 3.84 -19.53 1.98
C VAL A 126 2.64 -18.62 1.82
N ALA A 127 2.06 -18.59 0.62
CA ALA A 127 0.83 -17.85 0.37
C ALA A 127 -0.31 -18.33 1.27
N PRO A 128 -0.94 -17.47 2.08
CA PRO A 128 -2.05 -17.89 2.94
C PRO A 128 -3.26 -18.33 2.12
N GLN A 129 -4.23 -18.95 2.74
CA GLN A 129 -5.51 -19.22 2.07
C GLN A 129 -6.24 -17.91 1.80
N ALA A 130 -6.87 -17.80 0.61
CA ALA A 130 -7.65 -16.61 0.29
C ALA A 130 -8.78 -16.38 1.31
N PRO A 131 -9.17 -15.13 1.59
CA PRO A 131 -10.33 -14.83 2.41
C PRO A 131 -11.58 -15.54 1.88
N LEU A 132 -12.53 -15.82 2.78
CA LEU A 132 -13.85 -16.27 2.35
C LEU A 132 -14.50 -15.15 1.50
N PRO A 133 -15.41 -15.50 0.55
CA PRO A 133 -16.12 -14.51 -0.26
C PRO A 133 -16.77 -13.45 0.62
N ALA A 134 -16.54 -12.19 0.30
CA ALA A 134 -17.13 -11.03 0.97
C ALA A 134 -18.18 -10.37 0.06
N THR A 135 -19.12 -9.67 0.66
CA THR A 135 -20.08 -8.80 -0.04
C THR A 135 -20.02 -7.40 0.54
N ALA A 136 -20.47 -6.39 -0.20
CA ALA A 136 -20.48 -5.02 0.30
C ALA A 136 -21.80 -4.32 -0.06
N ASP A 137 -22.34 -3.58 0.91
CA ASP A 137 -23.32 -2.55 0.68
C ASP A 137 -22.64 -1.20 0.47
N THR A 138 -23.19 -0.38 -0.42
CA THR A 138 -22.65 0.93 -0.73
C THR A 138 -23.69 2.03 -0.62
N LEU A 139 -23.27 3.21 -0.15
CA LEU A 139 -24.11 4.40 -0.06
C LEU A 139 -23.28 5.64 -0.39
N THR A 140 -23.70 6.39 -1.42
CA THR A 140 -23.09 7.69 -1.73
C THR A 140 -23.82 8.80 -0.98
N ARG A 141 -23.08 9.54 -0.14
CA ARG A 141 -23.60 10.67 0.63
C ARG A 141 -22.49 11.68 0.90
N ASP A 142 -22.82 12.98 0.86
CA ASP A 142 -21.93 14.09 1.22
C ASP A 142 -20.57 14.08 0.47
N GLY A 143 -20.60 13.71 -0.83
CA GLY A 143 -19.39 13.63 -1.66
C GLY A 143 -18.49 12.42 -1.35
N ARG A 144 -18.95 11.48 -0.53
CA ARG A 144 -18.24 10.25 -0.21
C ARG A 144 -19.06 9.02 -0.58
N MET A 145 -18.37 7.96 -0.95
CA MET A 145 -18.96 6.63 -1.05
C MET A 145 -18.60 5.86 0.21
N HIS A 146 -19.63 5.45 0.95
CA HIS A 146 -19.54 4.64 2.16
C HIS A 146 -19.76 3.19 1.81
N PHE A 147 -19.01 2.31 2.48
CA PHE A 147 -19.06 0.87 2.33
C PHE A 147 -19.35 0.22 3.67
N THR A 148 -20.15 -0.84 3.63
CA THR A 148 -20.23 -1.84 4.68
C THR A 148 -19.81 -3.17 4.08
N LEU A 149 -18.58 -3.60 4.35
CA LEU A 149 -18.02 -4.86 3.86
C LEU A 149 -18.35 -5.97 4.84
N HIS A 150 -19.09 -6.98 4.40
CA HIS A 150 -19.45 -8.15 5.19
C HIS A 150 -18.35 -9.20 5.03
N VAL A 151 -17.59 -9.40 6.08
CA VAL A 151 -16.50 -10.37 6.14
C VAL A 151 -16.85 -11.54 7.05
N GLN A 152 -16.21 -12.67 6.85
CA GLN A 152 -16.31 -13.85 7.70
C GLN A 152 -14.92 -14.42 7.97
N GLY A 153 -14.56 -14.57 9.26
CA GLY A 153 -13.37 -15.25 9.69
C GLY A 153 -13.53 -16.78 9.65
N ARG A 154 -12.42 -17.49 9.84
CA ARG A 154 -12.39 -18.93 9.98
C ARG A 154 -12.39 -19.31 11.46
N PRO A 155 -13.25 -20.24 11.91
CA PRO A 155 -13.42 -20.53 13.33
C PRO A 155 -12.18 -21.15 14.01
N ASP A 156 -11.32 -21.82 13.22
CA ASP A 156 -10.21 -22.65 13.76
C ASP A 156 -8.83 -21.99 13.62
N GLN A 157 -8.76 -20.75 13.14
CA GLN A 157 -7.49 -20.01 12.99
C GLN A 157 -7.70 -18.52 13.16
N ALA A 158 -6.64 -17.82 13.50
CA ALA A 158 -6.62 -16.37 13.42
C ALA A 158 -6.47 -15.92 11.96
N ASP A 159 -7.35 -15.05 11.52
CA ASP A 159 -7.29 -14.45 10.20
C ASP A 159 -6.78 -13.00 10.29
N TYR A 160 -5.87 -12.66 9.39
CA TYR A 160 -5.29 -11.33 9.25
C TYR A 160 -5.54 -10.83 7.84
N TRP A 161 -5.98 -9.57 7.72
CA TRP A 161 -6.33 -9.01 6.42
C TRP A 161 -5.77 -7.61 6.21
N GLN A 162 -5.62 -7.27 4.94
CA GLN A 162 -5.44 -5.91 4.46
C GLN A 162 -6.58 -5.56 3.50
N LEU A 163 -7.10 -4.35 3.61
CA LEU A 163 -8.14 -3.83 2.71
C LEU A 163 -7.55 -2.80 1.77
N ARG A 164 -7.82 -2.95 0.46
CA ARG A 164 -7.40 -2.01 -0.58
C ARG A 164 -8.55 -1.70 -1.52
N LEU A 165 -8.54 -0.51 -2.07
CA LEU A 165 -9.48 -0.04 -3.08
C LEU A 165 -8.71 0.38 -4.32
N SER A 166 -9.16 -0.07 -5.51
CA SER A 166 -8.68 0.46 -6.78
C SER A 166 -9.84 0.80 -7.70
N LEU A 167 -9.66 1.84 -8.50
CA LEU A 167 -10.59 2.27 -9.52
C LEU A 167 -9.94 2.09 -10.89
N ARG A 168 -10.54 1.24 -11.71
CA ARG A 168 -10.19 1.09 -13.12
C ARG A 168 -11.18 1.86 -13.98
N LYS A 169 -10.64 2.65 -14.89
CA LYS A 169 -11.40 3.40 -15.88
C LYS A 169 -10.92 3.01 -17.28
N GLN A 170 -11.85 2.70 -18.17
CA GLN A 170 -11.56 2.47 -19.57
C GLN A 170 -12.27 3.54 -20.39
N TYR A 171 -11.50 4.24 -21.17
CA TYR A 171 -11.95 5.39 -21.95
C TYR A 171 -11.96 5.06 -23.43
N ARG A 172 -13.00 5.50 -24.10
CA ARG A 172 -13.08 5.56 -25.56
C ARG A 172 -13.56 6.94 -25.97
N ILE A 173 -12.83 7.58 -26.87
CA ILE A 173 -13.16 8.91 -27.36
C ILE A 173 -13.17 8.83 -28.88
N ASP A 174 -14.34 9.02 -29.48
CA ASP A 174 -14.50 9.13 -30.91
C ASP A 174 -14.53 10.62 -31.30
N TYR A 175 -13.66 11.02 -32.20
CA TYR A 175 -13.50 12.40 -32.66
C TYR A 175 -14.15 12.61 -34.02
N TYR A 176 -14.80 13.76 -34.19
CA TYR A 176 -15.52 14.13 -35.41
C TYR A 176 -15.23 15.60 -35.76
N TRP A 177 -15.16 15.91 -37.07
CA TRP A 177 -15.10 17.30 -37.52
C TRP A 177 -16.42 18.01 -37.21
N ARG A 178 -16.33 19.27 -36.75
CA ARG A 178 -17.51 20.16 -36.66
C ARG A 178 -17.95 20.65 -38.04
N ASP A 179 -18.63 21.76 -38.06
CA ASP A 179 -19.32 22.28 -39.23
C ASP A 179 -18.41 23.05 -40.22
N ARG A 180 -17.12 23.16 -39.94
CA ARG A 180 -16.17 23.88 -40.79
C ARG A 180 -15.09 22.95 -41.32
N ASN A 181 -14.80 23.09 -42.64
CA ASN A 181 -13.68 22.43 -43.27
C ASN A 181 -12.35 22.94 -42.63
N PRO A 182 -11.53 22.10 -42.00
CA PRO A 182 -10.25 22.49 -41.44
C PRO A 182 -9.20 22.80 -42.53
N TYR A 183 -9.38 22.33 -43.73
CA TYR A 183 -8.47 22.48 -44.86
C TYR A 183 -9.18 23.09 -46.09
N PRO A 184 -9.69 24.32 -45.98
CA PRO A 184 -10.48 24.92 -47.07
C PRO A 184 -9.67 25.18 -48.36
N GLU A 185 -8.35 25.22 -48.26
CA GLU A 185 -7.44 25.39 -49.42
C GLU A 185 -7.04 24.07 -50.09
N ASP A 186 -7.41 22.92 -49.50
CA ASP A 186 -7.12 21.61 -50.06
C ASP A 186 -8.32 21.09 -50.86
N GLU A 187 -8.24 21.25 -52.19
CA GLU A 187 -9.29 20.80 -53.12
C GLU A 187 -9.47 19.25 -53.12
N HIS A 188 -8.54 18.50 -52.57
CA HIS A 188 -8.58 17.05 -52.46
C HIS A 188 -9.18 16.56 -51.17
N PHE A 189 -9.41 17.45 -50.18
CA PHE A 189 -10.00 17.07 -48.90
C PHE A 189 -11.53 17.13 -48.97
N GLU A 190 -12.16 15.98 -49.09
CA GLU A 190 -13.62 15.86 -49.06
C GLU A 190 -14.13 16.02 -47.64
N PHE A 191 -14.60 17.21 -47.27
CA PHE A 191 -15.15 17.51 -45.97
C PHE A 191 -16.67 17.33 -45.91
N THR A 192 -17.13 16.60 -44.89
CA THR A 192 -18.53 16.53 -44.49
C THR A 192 -18.69 16.90 -43.03
N PRO A 193 -19.59 17.79 -42.61
CA PRO A 193 -19.89 18.06 -41.21
C PRO A 193 -20.21 16.75 -40.44
N GLY A 194 -19.60 16.57 -39.31
CA GLY A 194 -19.73 15.33 -38.52
C GLY A 194 -18.92 14.14 -39.06
N MET A 195 -18.02 14.37 -40.02
CA MET A 195 -17.13 13.29 -40.50
C MET A 195 -16.23 12.78 -39.35
N TYR A 196 -16.21 11.47 -39.22
CA TYR A 196 -15.35 10.78 -38.25
C TYR A 196 -13.85 11.02 -38.54
N ILE A 197 -13.08 11.27 -37.51
CA ILE A 197 -11.63 11.48 -37.61
C ILE A 197 -10.90 10.22 -37.18
N ASN A 198 -11.00 9.89 -35.89
CA ASN A 198 -10.35 8.75 -35.28
C ASN A 198 -10.96 8.40 -33.91
N THR A 199 -10.56 7.27 -33.35
CA THR A 199 -10.86 6.84 -31.99
C THR A 199 -9.56 6.83 -31.16
N SER A 200 -9.64 7.31 -29.93
CA SER A 200 -8.62 7.13 -28.89
C SER A 200 -9.17 6.23 -27.79
N GLU A 201 -8.41 5.21 -27.43
CA GLU A 201 -8.74 4.33 -26.31
C GLU A 201 -7.59 4.36 -25.30
N SER A 202 -7.93 4.38 -24.02
CA SER A 202 -6.97 4.32 -22.94
C SER A 202 -7.57 3.65 -21.71
N GLU A 203 -6.70 3.11 -20.86
CA GLU A 203 -7.07 2.52 -19.59
C GLU A 203 -6.21 3.12 -18.49
N SER A 204 -6.81 3.36 -17.33
CA SER A 204 -6.10 3.76 -16.13
C SER A 204 -6.59 2.97 -14.93
N GLU A 205 -5.68 2.59 -14.06
CA GLU A 205 -6.00 2.04 -12.75
C GLU A 205 -5.28 2.86 -11.68
N GLN A 206 -6.02 3.22 -10.64
CA GLN A 206 -5.47 3.97 -9.50
C GLN A 206 -5.93 3.38 -8.18
N GLU A 207 -5.05 3.34 -7.20
CA GLU A 207 -5.41 3.02 -5.83
C GLU A 207 -6.12 4.23 -5.19
N LEU A 208 -7.30 3.97 -4.59
CA LEU A 208 -8.07 5.01 -3.90
C LEU A 208 -7.73 5.03 -2.41
N PRO A 209 -7.61 6.23 -1.82
CA PRO A 209 -7.47 6.35 -0.38
C PRO A 209 -8.74 5.84 0.31
N LEU A 210 -8.55 5.01 1.32
CA LEU A 210 -9.60 4.45 2.16
C LEU A 210 -9.55 5.12 3.52
N ASP A 211 -10.69 5.63 3.97
CA ASP A 211 -10.88 6.24 5.28
C ASP A 211 -11.71 5.31 6.17
N PRO A 212 -11.13 4.76 7.25
CA PRO A 212 -11.82 3.87 8.17
C PRO A 212 -12.84 4.60 9.07
N GLY A 213 -12.85 5.94 9.09
CA GLY A 213 -13.69 6.69 10.01
C GLY A 213 -13.51 6.24 11.47
N GLU A 214 -14.61 5.92 12.14
CA GLU A 214 -14.63 5.42 13.52
C GLU A 214 -14.85 3.89 13.59
N ASP A 215 -14.64 3.15 12.48
CA ASP A 215 -14.83 1.70 12.46
C ASP A 215 -13.98 1.00 13.54
N PRO A 216 -14.58 0.22 14.46
CA PRO A 216 -13.86 -0.35 15.58
C PRO A 216 -12.93 -1.52 15.20
N ILE A 217 -13.14 -2.14 14.02
CA ILE A 217 -12.33 -3.24 13.52
C ILE A 217 -11.08 -2.70 12.83
N LEU A 218 -11.25 -1.73 11.92
CA LEU A 218 -10.13 -1.08 11.22
C LEU A 218 -9.27 -0.20 12.15
N ASN A 219 -9.83 0.28 13.26
CA ASN A 219 -9.11 1.07 14.26
C ASN A 219 -8.73 0.26 15.50
N ASP A 220 -8.78 -1.09 15.45
CA ASP A 220 -8.37 -1.91 16.58
C ASP A 220 -6.88 -1.75 16.88
N GLY A 221 -6.54 -1.16 18.03
CA GLY A 221 -5.17 -0.78 18.39
C GLY A 221 -4.63 0.47 17.69
N TYR A 222 -5.47 1.21 16.95
CA TYR A 222 -5.10 2.42 16.23
C TYR A 222 -5.96 3.62 16.64
N THR A 223 -5.44 4.82 16.42
CA THR A 223 -6.21 6.07 16.59
C THR A 223 -6.81 6.49 15.24
N PRO A 224 -8.12 6.78 15.16
CA PRO A 224 -8.72 7.34 13.97
C PRO A 224 -8.04 8.66 13.55
N GLN A 225 -7.82 8.85 12.25
CA GLN A 225 -7.08 10.01 11.73
C GLN A 225 -7.76 11.35 12.06
N ASP A 226 -9.10 11.40 12.04
CA ASP A 226 -9.88 12.59 12.35
C ASP A 226 -9.73 13.04 13.81
N VAL A 227 -9.47 12.11 14.73
CA VAL A 227 -9.14 12.42 16.13
C VAL A 227 -7.82 13.15 16.19
N ILE A 228 -6.81 12.67 15.46
CA ILE A 228 -5.49 13.29 15.39
C ILE A 228 -5.59 14.70 14.80
N ASP A 229 -6.30 14.84 13.68
CA ASP A 229 -6.46 16.13 12.98
C ASP A 229 -7.17 17.17 13.87
N ARG A 230 -8.19 16.77 14.63
CA ARG A 230 -8.86 17.64 15.59
C ARG A 230 -7.91 18.13 16.68
N TYR A 231 -7.03 17.28 17.19
CA TYR A 231 -6.08 17.66 18.24
C TYR A 231 -4.99 18.60 17.72
N TYR A 232 -4.43 18.38 16.54
CA TYR A 232 -3.43 19.25 15.96
C TYR A 232 -3.98 20.64 15.67
N ASN A 233 -5.22 20.75 15.21
CA ASN A 233 -5.89 22.03 14.93
C ASN A 233 -6.21 22.85 16.20
N THR A 234 -6.25 22.22 17.39
CA THR A 234 -6.55 22.90 18.66
C THR A 234 -5.31 23.28 19.47
N ASN A 235 -4.08 23.14 18.93
CA ASN A 235 -2.80 23.36 19.64
C ASN A 235 -2.63 22.54 20.97
N ALA A 236 -3.50 21.59 21.24
CA ALA A 236 -3.42 20.73 22.43
C ALA A 236 -2.49 19.52 22.22
N GLY A 237 -1.98 19.31 21.00
CA GLY A 237 -1.28 18.09 20.59
C GLY A 237 0.11 17.85 21.16
N PHE A 238 0.61 18.73 22.02
CA PHE A 238 2.01 18.66 22.47
C PHE A 238 2.27 17.62 23.58
N LEU A 239 1.24 17.03 24.19
CA LEU A 239 1.37 16.20 25.41
C LEU A 239 0.66 14.84 25.32
N PHE A 240 0.07 14.46 24.20
CA PHE A 240 -0.68 13.21 24.12
C PHE A 240 0.08 12.15 23.31
N GLU A 241 0.27 11.00 23.89
CA GLU A 241 0.71 9.79 23.21
C GLU A 241 -0.50 9.23 22.44
N PHE A 242 -0.52 9.43 21.12
CA PHE A 242 -1.52 8.82 20.29
C PHE A 242 -1.07 7.42 19.90
N SER A 243 -1.99 6.48 19.92
CA SER A 243 -1.82 5.21 19.23
C SER A 243 -1.55 5.48 17.74
N PRO A 244 -0.81 4.61 17.05
CA PRO A 244 -0.55 4.78 15.62
C PRO A 244 -1.84 4.82 14.80
N VAL A 245 -1.78 5.36 13.59
CA VAL A 245 -2.88 5.34 12.61
C VAL A 245 -2.72 4.12 11.71
N ASN A 246 -3.83 3.45 11.42
CA ASN A 246 -3.86 2.33 10.49
C ASN A 246 -3.76 2.80 9.01
N LYS A 247 -2.57 3.19 8.58
CA LYS A 247 -2.30 3.66 7.21
C LYS A 247 -2.25 2.53 6.19
N THR A 248 -1.90 1.33 6.62
CA THR A 248 -1.83 0.14 5.76
C THR A 248 -3.15 -0.60 5.64
N ARG A 249 -4.18 -0.18 6.40
CA ARG A 249 -5.55 -0.73 6.38
C ARG A 249 -5.58 -2.23 6.70
N ILE A 250 -4.79 -2.63 7.67
CA ILE A 250 -4.78 -4.00 8.21
C ILE A 250 -5.78 -4.15 9.34
N PHE A 251 -6.32 -5.35 9.50
CA PHE A 251 -7.16 -5.74 10.63
C PHE A 251 -7.12 -7.27 10.82
N SER A 252 -7.65 -7.76 11.93
CA SER A 252 -7.73 -9.18 12.23
C SER A 252 -9.13 -9.54 12.71
N ASP A 253 -9.43 -10.83 12.73
CA ASP A 253 -10.68 -11.36 13.28
C ASP A 253 -10.71 -11.41 14.82
N HIS A 254 -9.72 -10.85 15.49
CA HIS A 254 -9.59 -10.84 16.95
C HIS A 254 -10.88 -10.45 17.68
N ARG A 255 -11.66 -9.51 17.12
CA ARG A 255 -12.90 -9.04 17.73
C ARG A 255 -14.12 -9.92 17.45
N PHE A 256 -14.09 -10.76 16.44
CA PHE A 256 -15.22 -11.59 16.02
C PHE A 256 -14.88 -13.08 15.84
N ALA A 257 -13.61 -13.49 16.01
CA ALA A 257 -13.13 -14.86 16.23
C ALA A 257 -13.82 -15.90 15.31
N GLY A 258 -13.75 -15.72 14.00
CA GLY A 258 -14.32 -16.63 13.00
C GLY A 258 -15.80 -16.42 12.69
N ASP A 259 -16.50 -15.53 13.40
CA ASP A 259 -17.86 -15.13 13.08
C ASP A 259 -17.90 -14.14 11.89
N ARG A 260 -19.10 -13.64 11.60
CA ARG A 260 -19.31 -12.55 10.64
C ARG A 260 -19.12 -11.21 11.29
N ALA A 261 -18.57 -10.27 10.52
CA ALA A 261 -18.44 -8.89 10.94
C ALA A 261 -18.69 -7.93 9.78
N ASP A 262 -19.10 -6.71 10.13
CA ASP A 262 -19.30 -5.61 9.21
C ASP A 262 -18.17 -4.61 9.41
N VAL A 263 -17.36 -4.40 8.36
CA VAL A 263 -16.26 -3.44 8.34
C VAL A 263 -16.68 -2.21 7.56
N GLN A 264 -16.66 -1.04 8.21
CA GLN A 264 -17.14 0.21 7.63
C GLN A 264 -15.98 1.11 7.22
N PHE A 265 -16.06 1.66 6.02
CA PHE A 265 -15.08 2.62 5.51
C PHE A 265 -15.71 3.50 4.43
N SER A 266 -14.98 4.53 4.01
CA SER A 266 -15.42 5.40 2.92
C SER A 266 -14.26 5.84 2.05
N THR A 267 -14.58 6.34 0.86
CA THR A 267 -13.62 7.01 -0.04
C THR A 267 -14.25 8.26 -0.65
N ASP A 268 -13.44 9.16 -1.18
CA ASP A 268 -13.93 10.28 -1.97
C ASP A 268 -14.65 9.77 -3.22
N SER A 269 -15.87 10.24 -3.44
CA SER A 269 -16.65 9.85 -4.62
C SER A 269 -16.29 10.65 -5.88
N THR A 270 -15.52 11.72 -5.76
CA THR A 270 -15.14 12.57 -6.89
C THR A 270 -14.47 11.79 -8.03
N PRO A 271 -13.45 10.93 -7.77
CA PRO A 271 -12.85 10.11 -8.84
C PRO A 271 -13.82 9.14 -9.50
N LEU A 272 -14.87 8.75 -8.76
CA LEU A 272 -15.89 7.80 -9.23
C LEU A 272 -16.95 8.45 -10.10
N LEU A 273 -17.29 9.72 -9.81
CA LEU A 273 -18.42 10.42 -10.41
C LEU A 273 -18.01 11.37 -11.53
N ASN A 274 -16.79 11.91 -11.48
CA ASN A 274 -16.35 12.90 -12.44
C ASN A 274 -15.71 12.24 -13.66
N SER A 275 -16.10 12.73 -14.84
CA SER A 275 -15.29 12.54 -16.04
C SER A 275 -14.08 13.47 -15.92
N GLU A 276 -12.87 12.92 -15.91
CA GLU A 276 -11.61 13.70 -15.95
C GLU A 276 -11.38 14.36 -17.31
N TYR A 277 -12.31 14.21 -18.23
CA TYR A 277 -12.20 14.82 -19.53
C TYR A 277 -12.38 16.34 -19.38
N GLY A 278 -11.24 17.01 -19.20
CA GLY A 278 -11.16 18.47 -19.28
C GLY A 278 -11.59 18.87 -20.68
N GLN A 279 -12.60 19.70 -20.79
CA GLN A 279 -13.09 20.28 -22.04
C GLN A 279 -11.93 20.93 -22.80
N ALA A 280 -11.19 20.16 -23.58
CA ALA A 280 -10.40 20.71 -24.67
C ALA A 280 -11.42 21.23 -25.68
N ARG A 281 -11.84 22.48 -25.51
CA ARG A 281 -12.71 23.17 -26.45
C ARG A 281 -11.93 23.47 -27.72
N ASP A 282 -11.68 22.46 -28.50
CA ASP A 282 -11.29 22.67 -29.88
C ASP A 282 -12.57 23.04 -30.65
N TRP A 283 -12.63 24.28 -31.15
CA TRP A 283 -13.78 24.79 -31.87
C TRP A 283 -14.03 24.05 -33.23
N MET A 284 -13.05 23.24 -33.68
CA MET A 284 -13.12 22.47 -34.90
C MET A 284 -13.52 21.01 -34.71
N ILE A 285 -13.41 20.45 -33.49
CA ILE A 285 -13.61 19.03 -33.21
C ILE A 285 -14.78 18.86 -32.24
N ARG A 286 -15.63 17.89 -32.54
CA ARG A 286 -16.63 17.30 -31.64
C ARG A 286 -16.10 15.96 -31.15
N TYR A 287 -16.55 15.53 -30.02
CA TYR A 287 -16.19 14.21 -29.48
C TYR A 287 -17.38 13.51 -28.84
N HIS A 288 -17.36 12.19 -28.94
CA HIS A 288 -18.17 11.30 -28.15
C HIS A 288 -17.27 10.59 -27.16
N TYR A 289 -17.46 10.85 -25.90
CA TYR A 289 -16.68 10.29 -24.79
C TYR A 289 -17.49 9.22 -24.09
N HIS A 290 -16.94 8.01 -24.04
CA HIS A 290 -17.47 6.88 -23.32
C HIS A 290 -16.46 6.42 -22.28
N CYS A 291 -16.91 6.19 -21.02
CA CYS A 291 -16.05 5.72 -19.93
C CYS A 291 -16.78 4.68 -19.10
N THR A 292 -16.22 3.46 -19.06
CA THR A 292 -16.62 2.43 -18.12
C THR A 292 -15.75 2.52 -16.84
N ARG A 293 -16.35 2.22 -15.68
CA ARG A 293 -15.70 2.35 -14.39
C ARG A 293 -15.98 1.15 -13.53
N THR A 294 -14.92 0.53 -13.04
CA THR A 294 -14.99 -0.60 -12.10
C THR A 294 -14.23 -0.25 -10.84
N LEU A 295 -14.90 -0.24 -9.70
CA LEU A 295 -14.27 -0.12 -8.40
C LEU A 295 -14.05 -1.51 -7.83
N THR A 296 -12.82 -1.85 -7.53
CA THR A 296 -12.45 -3.13 -6.95
C THR A 296 -12.12 -2.97 -5.46
N VAL A 297 -12.87 -3.67 -4.61
CA VAL A 297 -12.53 -3.87 -3.20
C VAL A 297 -11.72 -5.15 -3.12
N ARG A 298 -10.46 -5.05 -2.67
CA ARG A 298 -9.55 -6.20 -2.49
C ARG A 298 -9.41 -6.50 -1.01
N LEU A 299 -9.84 -7.68 -0.59
CA LEU A 299 -9.59 -8.23 0.73
C LEU A 299 -8.43 -9.22 0.62
N LEU A 300 -7.31 -8.89 1.23
CA LEU A 300 -6.04 -9.59 1.13
C LEU A 300 -5.77 -10.35 2.43
N ALA A 301 -5.78 -11.69 2.41
CA ALA A 301 -5.33 -12.49 3.54
C ALA A 301 -3.80 -12.37 3.67
N LEU A 302 -3.35 -12.18 4.89
CA LEU A 302 -1.95 -12.06 5.29
C LEU A 302 -1.58 -13.21 6.22
N ASP A 303 -0.30 -13.61 6.23
CA ASP A 303 0.25 -14.36 7.34
C ASP A 303 0.51 -13.44 8.55
N GLU A 304 0.68 -14.01 9.74
CA GLU A 304 0.93 -13.26 10.97
C GLU A 304 2.18 -12.36 10.87
N GLY A 305 3.23 -12.83 10.19
CA GLY A 305 4.47 -12.07 9.99
C GLY A 305 4.26 -10.85 9.11
N ALA A 306 3.49 -11.00 8.01
CA ALA A 306 3.13 -9.88 7.13
C ALA A 306 2.26 -8.85 7.85
N TYR A 307 1.29 -9.30 8.65
CA TYR A 307 0.47 -8.42 9.48
C TYR A 307 1.35 -7.62 10.46
N ALA A 308 2.26 -8.30 11.19
CA ALA A 308 3.18 -7.65 12.13
C ALA A 308 4.14 -6.67 11.43
N TYR A 309 4.59 -7.00 10.20
CA TYR A 309 5.43 -6.11 9.41
C TYR A 309 4.68 -4.83 9.00
N LEU A 310 3.43 -4.95 8.54
CA LEU A 310 2.59 -3.80 8.18
C LEU A 310 2.18 -2.97 9.41
N ASP A 311 1.95 -3.60 10.57
CA ASP A 311 1.74 -2.91 11.85
C ASP A 311 2.98 -2.09 12.25
N ALA A 312 4.17 -2.66 12.10
CA ALA A 312 5.42 -1.94 12.34
C ALA A 312 5.55 -0.71 11.42
N ILE A 313 5.14 -0.81 10.14
CA ILE A 313 5.07 0.34 9.23
C ILE A 313 4.09 1.41 9.74
N ASN A 314 2.91 1.02 10.21
CA ASN A 314 1.92 1.96 10.77
C ASN A 314 2.48 2.70 11.97
N ARG A 315 3.15 1.98 12.88
CA ARG A 315 3.77 2.56 14.08
C ARG A 315 4.89 3.52 13.71
N GLU A 316 5.79 3.14 12.80
CA GLU A 316 6.90 3.99 12.37
C GLU A 316 6.40 5.25 11.64
N LYS A 317 5.44 5.12 10.72
CA LYS A 317 4.85 6.27 10.01
C LYS A 317 4.05 7.22 10.90
N SER A 318 3.67 6.79 12.10
CA SER A 318 2.93 7.59 13.06
C SER A 318 3.84 8.29 14.08
N ARG A 319 5.15 8.02 14.06
CA ARG A 319 6.14 8.67 14.91
C ARG A 319 6.42 10.08 14.38
N ASN A 320 6.01 11.09 15.13
CA ASN A 320 6.22 12.50 14.79
C ASN A 320 7.26 13.15 15.71
N GLY A 321 8.14 13.95 15.14
CA GLY A 321 9.06 14.93 15.77
C GLY A 321 9.44 14.73 17.24
N PHE A 322 8.63 15.22 18.17
CA PHE A 322 8.94 15.17 19.60
C PHE A 322 8.78 13.77 20.22
N ASN A 323 7.88 12.97 19.72
CA ASN A 323 7.65 11.60 20.18
C ASN A 323 8.82 10.67 19.82
N TYR A 324 9.65 11.05 18.87
CA TYR A 324 10.81 10.26 18.43
C TYR A 324 11.82 9.99 19.57
N LEU A 325 11.88 10.89 20.56
CA LEU A 325 12.80 10.78 21.70
C LEU A 325 12.23 10.01 22.90
N LEU A 326 10.91 9.80 22.92
CA LEU A 326 10.20 9.25 24.09
C LEU A 326 9.57 7.87 23.83
N VAL A 327 9.52 7.42 22.57
CA VAL A 327 8.89 6.16 22.17
C VAL A 327 9.96 5.12 21.85
N GLU A 328 9.74 3.88 22.27
CA GLU A 328 10.63 2.77 21.94
C GLU A 328 10.80 2.62 20.41
N PRO A 329 11.99 2.24 19.92
CA PRO A 329 12.22 1.96 18.52
C PRO A 329 11.26 0.89 18.01
N VAL A 330 10.70 1.09 16.81
CA VAL A 330 9.88 0.07 16.17
C VAL A 330 10.79 -1.02 15.63
N ILE A 331 10.54 -2.26 16.04
CA ILE A 331 11.26 -3.43 15.55
C ILE A 331 10.47 -4.00 14.36
N PHE A 332 11.09 -3.98 13.19
CA PHE A 332 10.52 -4.63 12.01
C PHE A 332 10.82 -6.12 12.03
N PRO A 333 9.81 -6.99 11.91
CA PRO A 333 10.06 -8.41 11.70
C PRO A 333 10.81 -8.62 10.38
N THR A 334 11.64 -9.67 10.31
CA THR A 334 12.35 -10.06 9.10
C THR A 334 12.22 -11.57 8.92
N ASN A 335 12.05 -12.01 7.66
CA ASN A 335 12.16 -13.41 7.25
C ASN A 335 13.24 -13.60 6.16
N VAL A 336 14.22 -12.69 6.13
CA VAL A 336 15.35 -12.70 5.20
C VAL A 336 16.58 -13.24 5.88
N GLU A 337 17.06 -14.42 5.48
CA GLU A 337 18.32 -15.01 5.91
C GLU A 337 19.48 -14.31 5.20
N GLY A 338 20.49 -13.89 5.95
CA GLY A 338 21.67 -13.20 5.42
C GLY A 338 21.41 -11.73 5.05
N GLY A 339 20.27 -11.16 5.44
CA GLY A 339 19.87 -9.80 5.13
C GLY A 339 18.81 -9.25 6.06
N LEU A 340 18.16 -8.17 5.63
CA LEU A 340 17.05 -7.50 6.30
C LEU A 340 15.85 -7.39 5.34
N GLY A 341 14.70 -7.02 5.89
CA GLY A 341 13.48 -6.79 5.11
C GLY A 341 12.47 -7.91 5.25
N PHE A 342 11.50 -7.98 4.34
CA PHE A 342 10.38 -8.91 4.46
C PHE A 342 9.85 -9.37 3.09
N LEU A 343 9.66 -10.66 2.94
CA LEU A 343 8.92 -11.29 1.84
C LEU A 343 7.56 -11.73 2.34
N SER A 344 6.49 -11.27 1.70
CA SER A 344 5.13 -11.73 1.94
C SER A 344 4.41 -12.02 0.63
N VAL A 345 3.46 -12.93 0.70
CA VAL A 345 2.43 -13.14 -0.32
C VAL A 345 1.08 -12.94 0.33
N ALA A 346 0.28 -12.05 -0.21
CA ALA A 346 -1.11 -11.89 0.18
C ALA A 346 -2.01 -12.69 -0.77
N SER A 347 -3.01 -13.38 -0.23
CA SER A 347 -4.02 -14.05 -1.05
C SER A 347 -5.29 -13.22 -1.13
N ALA A 348 -5.69 -12.85 -2.36
CA ALA A 348 -6.75 -11.91 -2.59
C ALA A 348 -8.11 -12.56 -2.80
N THR A 349 -9.15 -11.93 -2.24
CA THR A 349 -10.54 -12.02 -2.70
C THR A 349 -10.95 -10.65 -3.22
N ARG A 350 -11.57 -10.60 -4.42
CA ARG A 350 -11.96 -9.37 -5.09
C ARG A 350 -13.47 -9.25 -5.13
N LEU A 351 -13.94 -8.03 -4.95
CA LEU A 351 -15.33 -7.63 -5.17
C LEU A 351 -15.33 -6.45 -6.13
N ASP A 352 -15.80 -6.69 -7.34
CA ASP A 352 -15.89 -5.67 -8.39
C ASP A 352 -17.28 -5.03 -8.37
N LEU A 353 -17.32 -3.72 -8.30
CA LEU A 353 -18.52 -2.89 -8.32
C LEU A 353 -18.51 -2.07 -9.60
N GLU A 354 -19.43 -2.37 -10.49
CA GLU A 354 -19.58 -1.65 -11.75
C GLU A 354 -20.45 -0.42 -11.55
N PHE A 355 -20.05 0.69 -12.17
CA PHE A 355 -20.84 1.93 -12.18
C PHE A 355 -21.49 2.12 -13.55
N PRO A 356 -22.62 2.83 -13.62
CA PRO A 356 -23.20 3.23 -14.89
C PRO A 356 -22.17 3.95 -15.75
N ASP A 357 -22.11 3.62 -17.02
CA ASP A 357 -21.19 4.25 -17.97
C ASP A 357 -21.40 5.77 -18.02
N ILE A 358 -20.32 6.51 -18.19
CA ILE A 358 -20.39 7.93 -18.53
C ILE A 358 -20.36 8.03 -20.03
N ASP A 359 -21.38 8.62 -20.58
CA ASP A 359 -21.54 8.86 -22.01
C ASP A 359 -21.80 10.35 -22.25
N ILE A 360 -20.85 11.04 -22.88
CA ILE A 360 -20.91 12.48 -23.11
C ILE A 360 -20.74 12.74 -24.59
N GLU A 361 -21.74 13.34 -25.20
CA GLU A 361 -21.70 13.85 -26.56
C GLU A 361 -21.56 15.38 -26.54
N ASP A 362 -20.49 15.90 -27.12
CA ASP A 362 -20.32 17.35 -27.38
C ASP A 362 -20.78 17.67 -28.78
N TRP A 363 -22.10 17.89 -28.92
CA TRP A 363 -22.75 18.25 -30.22
C TRP A 363 -22.81 19.75 -30.45
#